data_4118256df0ee902c9a7466751bcadf45
#
_entry.id   4118256df0ee902c9a7466751bcadf45
#
_cell.length_a   1.000
_cell.length_b   1.000
_cell.length_c   1.000
_cell.angle_alpha   90.00
_cell.angle_beta   90.00
_cell.angle_gamma   90.00
#
_symmetry.space_group_name_H-M   'P 1'
#
loop_
_entity.id
_entity.type
_entity.pdbx_description
1 polymer ?
#
loop_
_entity_poly.entity_id
_entity_poly.type
_entity_poly.pdbx_seq_one_letter_code
_entity_poly.pdbx_strand_id
1 'polypeptide(L)'
;MHEYYSSSSLAFTTPVYSEANLHELEQSLLKCIGQNPGIRYRELLRKTDSSNGVLSYHLAYLERSEHIRVDRKKGVTRYYPIHISSQVSKIIGHIKHPTSRQVLSFLVHNGPCRLDELVQLTNKAPSTLSWHIKRLLESGVVERKHCVSSTDSNRTFKSKCYDVTNRSLVLDVILNYKESFVDHVINNYSEIVDML
;
A
#
# COMPACT_ATOMS: atom_id res chain seq x y z
N MET A 1 56.71 35.72 -14.73
CA MET A 1 56.24 34.74 -13.70
C MET A 1 54.71 34.78 -13.74
N HIS A 2 54.07 33.86 -14.50
CA HIS A 2 52.65 33.68 -14.52
C HIS A 2 52.36 32.26 -14.02
N GLU A 3 51.81 32.20 -12.81
CA GLU A 3 51.33 30.92 -12.26
C GLU A 3 49.98 30.57 -12.87
N TYR A 4 49.92 29.40 -13.54
CA TYR A 4 48.73 28.76 -14.01
C TYR A 4 47.98 28.10 -12.84
N TYR A 5 46.84 28.62 -12.47
CA TYR A 5 45.89 27.91 -11.63
C TYR A 5 45.20 26.83 -12.47
N SER A 6 45.56 25.60 -12.20
CA SER A 6 44.90 24.42 -12.76
C SER A 6 43.56 24.21 -12.02
N SER A 7 42.46 24.50 -12.70
CA SER A 7 41.12 24.16 -12.24
C SER A 7 40.89 22.66 -12.38
N SER A 8 40.99 21.91 -11.30
CA SER A 8 40.55 20.52 -11.27
C SER A 8 39.03 20.48 -11.32
N SER A 9 38.51 20.31 -12.53
CA SER A 9 37.11 19.95 -12.80
C SER A 9 36.84 18.57 -12.22
N LEU A 10 36.10 18.52 -11.10
CA LEU A 10 35.48 17.29 -10.63
C LEU A 10 34.44 16.87 -11.67
N ALA A 11 34.86 16.02 -12.59
CA ALA A 11 33.96 15.35 -13.49
C ALA A 11 33.07 14.41 -12.67
N PHE A 12 31.81 14.82 -12.44
CA PHE A 12 30.75 13.91 -12.04
C PHE A 12 30.58 12.90 -13.18
N THR A 13 31.19 11.74 -13.06
CA THR A 13 30.93 10.60 -13.92
C THR A 13 29.52 10.12 -13.61
N THR A 14 28.52 10.65 -14.32
CA THR A 14 27.22 10.00 -14.42
C THR A 14 27.47 8.62 -15.03
N PRO A 15 27.01 7.52 -14.40
CA PRO A 15 27.15 6.22 -15.01
C PRO A 15 26.43 6.24 -16.35
N VAL A 16 27.16 5.99 -17.43
CA VAL A 16 26.62 5.87 -18.79
C VAL A 16 25.90 4.53 -18.85
N TYR A 17 24.60 4.52 -18.56
CA TYR A 17 23.75 3.37 -18.85
C TYR A 17 23.45 3.37 -20.34
N SER A 18 23.69 2.24 -21.03
CA SER A 18 23.27 2.08 -22.40
C SER A 18 21.72 2.12 -22.45
N GLU A 19 21.13 2.68 -23.51
CA GLU A 19 19.67 2.74 -23.68
C GLU A 19 18.99 1.38 -23.54
N ALA A 20 19.66 0.29 -23.93
CA ALA A 20 19.18 -1.08 -23.77
C ALA A 20 19.00 -1.47 -22.29
N ASN A 21 19.97 -1.13 -21.42
CA ASN A 21 19.90 -1.43 -19.98
C ASN A 21 18.85 -0.57 -19.26
N LEU A 22 18.61 0.65 -19.76
CA LEU A 22 17.54 1.53 -19.29
C LEU A 22 16.17 0.88 -19.51
N HIS A 23 15.95 0.34 -20.71
CA HIS A 23 14.69 -0.32 -21.05
C HIS A 23 14.45 -1.61 -20.25
N GLU A 24 15.49 -2.39 -19.96
CA GLU A 24 15.40 -3.59 -19.12
C GLU A 24 15.00 -3.27 -17.67
N LEU A 25 15.60 -2.23 -17.08
CA LEU A 25 15.25 -1.79 -15.72
C LEU A 25 13.81 -1.29 -15.65
N GLU A 26 13.36 -0.51 -16.63
CA GLU A 26 11.98 -0.03 -16.71
C GLU A 26 10.98 -1.19 -16.80
N GLN A 27 11.24 -2.19 -17.64
CA GLN A 27 10.41 -3.38 -17.74
C GLN A 27 10.38 -4.16 -16.41
N SER A 28 11.54 -4.31 -15.77
CA SER A 28 11.64 -4.95 -14.46
C SER A 28 10.84 -4.21 -13.40
N LEU A 29 10.91 -2.87 -13.38
CA LEU A 29 10.13 -2.01 -12.48
C LEU A 29 8.62 -2.15 -12.74
N LEU A 30 8.19 -2.09 -14.00
CA LEU A 30 6.78 -2.25 -14.37
C LEU A 30 6.25 -3.62 -13.97
N LYS A 31 7.02 -4.68 -14.21
CA LYS A 31 6.70 -6.04 -13.78
C LYS A 31 6.59 -6.12 -12.25
N CYS A 32 7.56 -5.58 -11.53
CA CYS A 32 7.57 -5.60 -10.06
C CYS A 32 6.39 -4.82 -9.47
N ILE A 33 6.06 -3.64 -10.02
CA ILE A 33 4.92 -2.82 -9.60
C ILE A 33 3.59 -3.52 -9.96
N GLY A 34 3.52 -4.18 -11.13
CA GLY A 34 2.36 -4.94 -11.57
C GLY A 34 2.05 -6.13 -10.66
N GLN A 35 3.07 -6.87 -10.26
CA GLN A 35 2.94 -7.99 -9.34
C GLN A 35 2.64 -7.56 -7.90
N ASN A 36 3.11 -6.37 -7.49
CA ASN A 36 2.98 -5.85 -6.13
C ASN A 36 2.39 -4.43 -6.09
N PRO A 37 1.13 -4.21 -6.48
CA PRO A 37 0.53 -2.89 -6.47
C PRO A 37 0.59 -2.23 -5.09
N GLY A 38 0.97 -0.96 -5.05
CA GLY A 38 1.20 -0.24 -3.81
C GLY A 38 2.51 -0.58 -3.11
N ILE A 39 3.47 -1.15 -3.84
CA ILE A 39 4.85 -1.36 -3.39
C ILE A 39 5.49 -0.03 -2.98
N ARG A 40 6.37 -0.06 -1.96
CA ARG A 40 7.08 1.11 -1.47
C ARG A 40 8.43 1.27 -2.15
N TYR A 41 8.96 2.48 -2.15
CA TYR A 41 10.27 2.81 -2.70
C TYR A 41 11.39 1.87 -2.18
N ARG A 42 11.44 1.68 -0.85
CA ARG A 42 12.48 0.81 -0.24
C ARG A 42 12.35 -0.67 -0.65
N GLU A 43 11.14 -1.13 -0.90
CA GLU A 43 10.90 -2.50 -1.38
C GLU A 43 11.34 -2.64 -2.85
N LEU A 44 11.06 -1.62 -3.69
CA LEU A 44 11.57 -1.57 -5.07
C LEU A 44 13.10 -1.56 -5.09
N LEU A 45 13.73 -0.73 -4.26
CA LEU A 45 15.18 -0.62 -4.18
C LEU A 45 15.83 -1.99 -3.86
N ARG A 46 15.27 -2.73 -2.90
CA ARG A 46 15.77 -4.07 -2.55
C ARG A 46 15.53 -5.12 -3.65
N LYS A 47 14.42 -5.00 -4.40
CA LYS A 47 14.08 -5.97 -5.45
C LYS A 47 14.83 -5.75 -6.77
N THR A 48 15.28 -4.54 -7.03
CA THR A 48 15.94 -4.18 -8.30
C THR A 48 17.46 -4.06 -8.19
N ASP A 49 17.98 -4.16 -6.98
CA ASP A 49 19.42 -3.98 -6.67
C ASP A 49 20.03 -2.72 -7.32
N SER A 50 19.22 -1.68 -7.46
CA SER A 50 19.57 -0.43 -8.12
C SER A 50 20.08 0.59 -7.10
N SER A 51 20.92 1.53 -7.54
CA SER A 51 21.26 2.67 -6.70
C SER A 51 20.06 3.62 -6.50
N ASN A 52 20.04 4.37 -5.40
CA ASN A 52 18.96 5.32 -5.11
C ASN A 52 18.73 6.34 -6.25
N GLY A 53 19.80 6.87 -6.83
CA GLY A 53 19.70 7.85 -7.91
C GLY A 53 19.07 7.27 -9.18
N VAL A 54 19.52 6.10 -9.58
CA VAL A 54 19.03 5.38 -10.76
C VAL A 54 17.54 5.04 -10.59
N LEU A 55 17.18 4.42 -9.48
CA LEU A 55 15.79 4.06 -9.20
C LEU A 55 14.88 5.29 -9.19
N SER A 56 15.30 6.39 -8.54
CA SER A 56 14.52 7.63 -8.50
C SER A 56 14.31 8.22 -9.89
N TYR A 57 15.33 8.20 -10.74
CA TYR A 57 15.26 8.70 -12.11
C TYR A 57 14.23 7.91 -12.94
N HIS A 58 14.33 6.58 -12.93
CA HIS A 58 13.42 5.72 -13.69
C HIS A 58 11.98 5.78 -13.19
N LEU A 59 11.76 5.81 -11.87
CA LEU A 59 10.43 5.97 -11.32
C LEU A 59 9.81 7.33 -11.69
N ALA A 60 10.60 8.41 -11.68
CA ALA A 60 10.14 9.71 -12.12
C ALA A 60 9.85 9.75 -13.63
N TYR A 61 10.62 9.03 -14.44
CA TYR A 61 10.35 8.87 -15.88
C TYR A 61 9.05 8.11 -16.11
N LEU A 62 8.88 6.93 -15.49
CA LEU A 62 7.68 6.10 -15.62
C LEU A 62 6.41 6.82 -15.13
N GLU A 63 6.52 7.67 -14.11
CA GLU A 63 5.41 8.51 -13.65
C GLU A 63 5.05 9.58 -14.68
N ARG A 64 6.03 10.30 -15.23
CA ARG A 64 5.81 11.35 -16.25
C ARG A 64 5.27 10.80 -17.56
N SER A 65 5.70 9.60 -17.96
CA SER A 65 5.20 8.90 -19.16
C SER A 65 3.91 8.12 -18.92
N GLU A 66 3.26 8.33 -17.78
CA GLU A 66 1.96 7.73 -17.42
C GLU A 66 1.94 6.19 -17.45
N HIS A 67 3.07 5.53 -17.23
CA HIS A 67 3.13 4.07 -17.09
C HIS A 67 2.77 3.60 -15.69
N ILE A 68 3.05 4.44 -14.69
CA ILE A 68 2.73 4.16 -13.28
C ILE A 68 2.02 5.35 -12.64
N ARG A 69 1.27 5.06 -11.59
CA ARG A 69 0.71 6.06 -10.70
C ARG A 69 1.39 6.04 -9.35
N VAL A 70 1.68 7.23 -8.82
CA VAL A 70 2.35 7.40 -7.54
C VAL A 70 1.40 8.06 -6.54
N ASP A 71 1.20 7.41 -5.38
CA ASP A 71 0.42 7.96 -4.26
C ASP A 71 1.38 8.39 -3.13
N ARG A 72 1.44 9.70 -2.89
CA ARG A 72 2.30 10.31 -1.87
C ARG A 72 1.44 10.79 -0.71
N LYS A 73 1.41 10.01 0.38
CA LYS A 73 0.63 10.36 1.58
C LYS A 73 1.47 10.30 2.84
N LYS A 74 1.53 11.42 3.59
CA LYS A 74 2.08 11.50 4.96
C LYS A 74 3.39 10.70 5.14
N GLY A 75 4.38 10.95 4.27
CA GLY A 75 5.70 10.32 4.35
C GLY A 75 5.79 8.88 3.80
N VAL A 76 4.73 8.38 3.19
CA VAL A 76 4.73 7.06 2.52
C VAL A 76 4.40 7.23 1.04
N THR A 77 5.35 6.87 0.18
CA THR A 77 5.15 6.81 -1.27
C THR A 77 4.87 5.38 -1.70
N ARG A 78 3.83 5.19 -2.51
CA ARG A 78 3.41 3.90 -3.06
C ARG A 78 3.25 4.00 -4.57
N TYR A 79 3.66 2.95 -5.26
CA TYR A 79 3.65 2.84 -6.72
C TYR A 79 2.60 1.84 -7.17
N TYR A 80 1.85 2.19 -8.21
CA TYR A 80 0.76 1.38 -8.76
C TYR A 80 0.83 1.35 -10.28
N PRO A 81 0.38 0.27 -10.93
CA PRO A 81 0.10 0.30 -12.36
C PRO A 81 -0.92 1.40 -12.69
N ILE A 82 -0.78 2.01 -13.86
CA ILE A 82 -1.63 3.15 -14.27
C ILE A 82 -3.12 2.82 -14.33
N HIS A 83 -3.47 1.58 -14.70
CA HIS A 83 -4.86 1.13 -14.82
C HIS A 83 -5.58 0.99 -13.46
N ILE A 84 -4.86 0.99 -12.35
CA ILE A 84 -5.46 0.90 -11.03
C ILE A 84 -6.09 2.24 -10.64
N SER A 85 -7.42 2.25 -10.45
CA SER A 85 -8.16 3.46 -10.07
C SER A 85 -7.75 3.99 -8.69
N SER A 86 -8.05 5.26 -8.42
CA SER A 86 -7.79 5.88 -7.11
C SER A 86 -8.54 5.18 -5.98
N GLN A 87 -9.74 4.65 -6.23
CA GLN A 87 -10.51 3.90 -5.22
C GLN A 87 -9.83 2.57 -4.89
N VAL A 88 -9.44 1.80 -5.91
CA VAL A 88 -8.75 0.52 -5.75
C VAL A 88 -7.42 0.72 -5.01
N SER A 89 -6.63 1.74 -5.35
CA SER A 89 -5.35 1.99 -4.66
C SER A 89 -5.51 2.32 -3.18
N LYS A 90 -6.59 3.01 -2.78
CA LYS A 90 -6.90 3.27 -1.36
C LYS A 90 -7.15 1.95 -0.62
N ILE A 91 -7.97 1.06 -1.20
CA ILE A 91 -8.27 -0.26 -0.62
C ILE A 91 -6.98 -1.07 -0.50
N ILE A 92 -6.17 -1.17 -1.58
CA ILE A 92 -4.88 -1.88 -1.56
C ILE A 92 -3.98 -1.33 -0.44
N GLY A 93 -3.90 0.00 -0.29
CA GLY A 93 -3.12 0.63 0.77
C GLY A 93 -3.53 0.20 2.17
N HIS A 94 -4.81 -0.06 2.40
CA HIS A 94 -5.34 -0.52 3.68
C HIS A 94 -5.18 -2.02 3.90
N ILE A 95 -5.44 -2.86 2.90
CA ILE A 95 -5.34 -4.32 3.05
C ILE A 95 -3.90 -4.83 3.23
N LYS A 96 -2.88 -3.99 2.92
CA LYS A 96 -1.47 -4.27 3.28
C LYS A 96 -1.22 -4.26 4.80
N HIS A 97 -2.12 -3.72 5.60
CA HIS A 97 -2.07 -3.79 7.06
C HIS A 97 -2.95 -4.96 7.56
N PRO A 98 -2.39 -5.96 8.26
CA PRO A 98 -3.14 -7.15 8.67
C PRO A 98 -4.44 -6.83 9.40
N THR A 99 -4.41 -5.91 10.38
CA THR A 99 -5.60 -5.50 11.15
C THR A 99 -6.68 -4.86 10.26
N SER A 100 -6.29 -3.93 9.37
CA SER A 100 -7.25 -3.31 8.44
C SER A 100 -7.84 -4.33 7.47
N ARG A 101 -7.04 -5.30 7.01
CA ARG A 101 -7.48 -6.40 6.15
C ARG A 101 -8.50 -7.28 6.85
N GLN A 102 -8.24 -7.68 8.11
CA GLN A 102 -9.20 -8.46 8.92
C GLN A 102 -10.53 -7.73 9.07
N VAL A 103 -10.48 -6.43 9.40
CA VAL A 103 -11.68 -5.59 9.52
C VAL A 103 -12.46 -5.54 8.20
N LEU A 104 -11.79 -5.24 7.09
CA LEU A 104 -12.45 -5.15 5.78
C LEU A 104 -13.03 -6.50 5.35
N SER A 105 -12.30 -7.61 5.54
CA SER A 105 -12.80 -8.95 5.24
C SER A 105 -14.05 -9.28 6.06
N PHE A 106 -14.05 -8.94 7.35
CA PHE A 106 -15.20 -9.18 8.21
C PHE A 106 -16.42 -8.37 7.77
N LEU A 107 -16.25 -7.07 7.53
CA LEU A 107 -17.34 -6.18 7.08
C LEU A 107 -17.92 -6.63 5.73
N VAL A 108 -17.08 -7.12 4.81
CA VAL A 108 -17.54 -7.64 3.52
C VAL A 108 -18.40 -8.88 3.68
N HIS A 109 -18.06 -9.79 4.59
CA HIS A 109 -18.79 -11.06 4.76
C HIS A 109 -20.03 -10.91 5.65
N ASN A 110 -19.93 -10.18 6.76
CA ASN A 110 -20.95 -10.13 7.81
C ASN A 110 -21.83 -8.86 7.74
N GLY A 111 -21.42 -7.84 7.00
CA GLY A 111 -22.13 -6.56 6.93
C GLY A 111 -21.75 -5.59 8.03
N PRO A 112 -22.63 -4.60 8.30
CA PRO A 112 -22.38 -3.58 9.29
C PRO A 112 -22.17 -4.18 10.67
N CYS A 113 -21.10 -3.76 11.37
CA CYS A 113 -20.84 -4.21 12.74
C CYS A 113 -20.34 -3.08 13.63
N ARG A 114 -20.41 -3.30 14.95
CA ARG A 114 -19.98 -2.36 15.96
C ARG A 114 -18.49 -2.48 16.25
N LEU A 115 -17.95 -1.47 16.94
CA LEU A 115 -16.53 -1.46 17.31
C LEU A 115 -16.15 -2.60 18.26
N ASP A 116 -17.03 -2.94 19.21
CA ASP A 116 -16.81 -4.03 20.17
C ASP A 116 -16.70 -5.41 19.47
N GLU A 117 -17.53 -5.66 18.49
CA GLU A 117 -17.47 -6.88 17.66
C GLU A 117 -16.13 -6.98 16.88
N LEU A 118 -15.68 -5.84 16.32
CA LEU A 118 -14.39 -5.76 15.63
C LEU A 118 -13.19 -5.93 16.58
N VAL A 119 -13.30 -5.44 17.82
CA VAL A 119 -12.29 -5.65 18.88
C VAL A 119 -12.17 -7.13 19.20
N GLN A 120 -13.28 -7.83 19.40
CA GLN A 120 -13.29 -9.27 19.65
C GLN A 120 -12.70 -10.06 18.50
N LEU A 121 -13.08 -9.72 17.24
CA LEU A 121 -12.57 -10.37 16.06
C LEU A 121 -11.05 -10.24 15.90
N THR A 122 -10.53 -9.03 16.10
CA THR A 122 -9.12 -8.73 15.79
C THR A 122 -8.17 -9.02 16.94
N ASN A 123 -8.72 -9.22 18.15
CA ASN A 123 -7.99 -9.34 19.40
C ASN A 123 -6.98 -8.19 19.61
N LYS A 124 -7.35 -6.98 19.20
CA LYS A 124 -6.54 -5.76 19.32
C LYS A 124 -7.14 -4.81 20.34
N ALA A 125 -6.29 -4.00 20.97
CA ALA A 125 -6.75 -2.95 21.88
C ALA A 125 -7.73 -2.01 21.16
N PRO A 126 -8.81 -1.54 21.83
CA PRO A 126 -9.81 -0.65 21.26
C PRO A 126 -9.22 0.64 20.66
N SER A 127 -8.16 1.19 21.26
CA SER A 127 -7.43 2.36 20.75
C SER A 127 -6.75 2.09 19.41
N THR A 128 -6.08 0.95 19.28
CA THR A 128 -5.44 0.51 18.04
C THR A 128 -6.47 0.34 16.93
N LEU A 129 -7.59 -0.34 17.25
CA LEU A 129 -8.64 -0.57 16.26
C LEU A 129 -9.32 0.74 15.86
N SER A 130 -9.61 1.62 16.79
CA SER A 130 -10.18 2.94 16.53
C SER A 130 -9.30 3.76 15.57
N TRP A 131 -7.96 3.66 15.69
CA TRP A 131 -7.04 4.30 14.77
C TRP A 131 -7.15 3.73 13.35
N HIS A 132 -7.23 2.39 13.19
CA HIS A 132 -7.43 1.76 11.89
C HIS A 132 -8.78 2.15 11.27
N ILE A 133 -9.86 2.09 12.04
CA ILE A 133 -11.20 2.49 11.60
C ILE A 133 -11.22 3.97 11.17
N LYS A 134 -10.61 4.86 11.96
CA LYS A 134 -10.49 6.28 11.59
C LYS A 134 -9.85 6.45 10.21
N ARG A 135 -8.77 5.75 9.92
CA ARG A 135 -8.10 5.83 8.61
C ARG A 135 -8.95 5.27 7.47
N LEU A 136 -9.70 4.19 7.72
CA LEU A 136 -10.63 3.62 6.74
C LEU A 136 -11.78 4.58 6.44
N LEU A 137 -12.31 5.28 7.45
CA LEU A 137 -13.30 6.33 7.29
C LEU A 137 -12.76 7.54 6.52
N GLU A 138 -11.57 8.05 6.87
CA GLU A 138 -10.92 9.18 6.20
C GLU A 138 -10.63 8.90 4.71
N SER A 139 -10.39 7.65 4.36
CA SER A 139 -10.19 7.24 2.96
C SER A 139 -11.47 6.99 2.18
N GLY A 140 -12.62 6.94 2.86
CA GLY A 140 -13.92 6.64 2.27
C GLY A 140 -14.11 5.16 1.89
N VAL A 141 -13.28 4.26 2.40
CA VAL A 141 -13.42 2.80 2.19
C VAL A 141 -14.47 2.20 3.12
N VAL A 142 -14.61 2.78 4.31
CA VAL A 142 -15.63 2.44 5.31
C VAL A 142 -16.45 3.67 5.60
N GLU A 143 -17.71 3.48 5.90
CA GLU A 143 -18.65 4.51 6.34
C GLU A 143 -19.26 4.18 7.71
N ARG A 144 -19.84 5.20 8.37
CA ARG A 144 -20.61 5.02 9.60
C ARG A 144 -22.06 4.79 9.27
N LYS A 145 -22.64 3.76 9.88
CA LYS A 145 -24.08 3.48 9.85
C LYS A 145 -24.67 3.46 11.25
N HIS A 146 -25.98 3.50 11.32
CA HIS A 146 -26.72 3.24 12.56
C HIS A 146 -27.29 1.83 12.45
N CYS A 147 -26.90 0.97 13.37
CA CYS A 147 -27.52 -0.34 13.55
C CYS A 147 -28.59 -0.28 14.62
N VAL A 148 -29.68 -0.96 14.38
CA VAL A 148 -30.74 -1.15 15.35
C VAL A 148 -30.52 -2.50 15.99
N SER A 149 -30.14 -2.54 17.25
CA SER A 149 -30.14 -3.77 18.03
C SER A 149 -31.46 -3.88 18.79
N SER A 150 -32.29 -4.87 18.44
CA SER A 150 -33.40 -5.30 19.23
C SER A 150 -32.87 -6.20 20.37
N THR A 151 -32.73 -5.64 21.55
CA THR A 151 -32.68 -6.42 22.77
C THR A 151 -34.11 -6.75 23.22
N ASP A 152 -34.32 -7.91 23.86
CA ASP A 152 -35.60 -8.48 24.30
C ASP A 152 -36.51 -7.58 25.15
N SER A 153 -36.13 -6.36 25.38
CA SER A 153 -36.93 -5.35 26.11
C SER A 153 -37.19 -4.16 25.21
N ASN A 154 -38.18 -4.20 24.37
CA ASN A 154 -38.93 -3.11 23.68
C ASN A 154 -38.26 -1.71 23.54
N ARG A 155 -36.92 -1.60 23.67
CA ARG A 155 -36.11 -0.39 23.50
C ARG A 155 -35.11 -0.58 22.37
N THR A 156 -35.39 0.06 21.27
CA THR A 156 -34.48 0.15 20.12
C THR A 156 -33.37 1.15 20.42
N PHE A 157 -32.14 0.67 20.65
CA PHE A 157 -30.97 1.54 20.77
C PHE A 157 -30.28 1.67 19.41
N LYS A 158 -30.11 2.90 18.95
CA LYS A 158 -29.28 3.21 17.77
C LYS A 158 -27.81 3.17 18.20
N SER A 159 -27.10 2.13 17.81
CA SER A 159 -25.65 2.04 18.01
C SER A 159 -24.88 2.45 16.73
N LYS A 160 -23.67 2.97 16.92
CA LYS A 160 -22.78 3.30 15.80
C LYS A 160 -22.17 2.02 15.24
N CYS A 161 -22.37 1.79 13.95
CA CYS A 161 -21.79 0.68 13.20
C CYS A 161 -20.91 1.20 12.07
N TYR A 162 -20.07 0.30 11.58
CA TYR A 162 -19.18 0.53 10.45
C TYR A 162 -19.52 -0.46 9.35
N ASP A 163 -19.51 0.00 8.10
CA ASP A 163 -19.72 -0.85 6.94
C ASP A 163 -18.80 -0.41 5.79
N VAL A 164 -18.53 -1.30 4.84
CA VAL A 164 -17.78 -0.95 3.63
C VAL A 164 -18.65 -0.13 2.68
N THR A 165 -18.08 0.92 2.10
CA THR A 165 -18.80 1.82 1.19
C THR A 165 -19.20 1.11 -0.12
N ASN A 166 -18.31 0.24 -0.64
CA ASN A 166 -18.55 -0.56 -1.83
C ASN A 166 -18.08 -2.00 -1.60
N ARG A 167 -19.04 -2.88 -1.30
CA ARG A 167 -18.78 -4.27 -0.93
C ARG A 167 -18.16 -5.09 -2.05
N SER A 168 -18.68 -4.99 -3.26
CA SER A 168 -18.17 -5.74 -4.42
C SER A 168 -16.73 -5.33 -4.73
N LEU A 169 -16.45 -4.02 -4.76
CA LEU A 169 -15.10 -3.52 -5.03
C LEU A 169 -14.09 -3.95 -3.98
N VAL A 170 -14.45 -3.91 -2.69
CA VAL A 170 -13.54 -4.36 -1.60
C VAL A 170 -13.29 -5.85 -1.69
N LEU A 171 -14.33 -6.65 -1.97
CA LEU A 171 -14.20 -8.10 -2.16
C LEU A 171 -13.29 -8.43 -3.34
N ASP A 172 -13.51 -7.80 -4.50
CA ASP A 172 -12.70 -8.00 -5.70
C ASP A 172 -11.22 -7.69 -5.44
N VAL A 173 -10.95 -6.59 -4.73
CA VAL A 173 -9.58 -6.23 -4.38
C VAL A 173 -8.96 -7.24 -3.41
N ILE A 174 -9.70 -7.71 -2.41
CA ILE A 174 -9.18 -8.72 -1.46
C ILE A 174 -8.86 -10.02 -2.20
N LEU A 175 -9.71 -10.47 -3.11
CA LEU A 175 -9.51 -11.72 -3.86
C LEU A 175 -8.36 -11.61 -4.87
N ASN A 176 -8.33 -10.55 -5.66
CA ASN A 176 -7.35 -10.39 -6.75
C ASN A 176 -5.92 -10.09 -6.24
N TYR A 177 -5.79 -9.50 -5.05
CA TYR A 177 -4.47 -9.17 -4.49
C TYR A 177 -4.06 -10.05 -3.31
N LYS A 178 -4.76 -11.18 -3.07
CA LYS A 178 -4.47 -12.11 -1.98
C LYS A 178 -3.06 -12.70 -2.10
N GLU A 179 -2.63 -13.09 -3.29
CA GLU A 179 -1.33 -13.71 -3.54
C GLU A 179 -0.16 -12.75 -3.24
N SER A 180 -0.29 -11.48 -3.60
CA SER A 180 0.77 -10.49 -3.30
C SER A 180 0.98 -10.24 -1.79
N PHE A 181 0.09 -10.75 -0.93
CA PHE A 181 0.20 -10.66 0.53
C PHE A 181 0.80 -11.92 1.15
N VAL A 182 0.58 -13.08 0.54
CA VAL A 182 1.16 -14.37 0.98
C VAL A 182 2.68 -14.33 0.79
N ASP A 183 3.15 -13.84 -0.36
CA ASP A 183 4.59 -13.68 -0.62
C ASP A 183 5.27 -12.75 0.40
N HIS A 184 4.56 -11.72 0.87
CA HIS A 184 5.12 -10.80 1.87
C HIS A 184 5.22 -11.43 3.27
N VAL A 185 4.35 -12.37 3.58
CA VAL A 185 4.40 -13.14 4.84
C VAL A 185 5.52 -14.19 4.76
N ILE A 186 5.63 -14.90 3.65
CA ILE A 186 6.67 -15.94 3.44
C ILE A 186 8.06 -15.30 3.46
N ASN A 187 8.27 -14.17 2.78
CA ASN A 187 9.56 -13.48 2.78
C ASN A 187 9.96 -12.95 4.17
N ASN A 188 9.01 -12.50 4.99
CA ASN A 188 9.30 -12.10 6.37
C ASN A 188 9.65 -13.31 7.27
N TYR A 189 9.11 -14.50 6.99
CA TYR A 189 9.46 -15.71 7.73
C TYR A 189 10.81 -16.27 7.29
N SER A 190 11.19 -16.18 6.00
CA SER A 190 12.51 -16.62 5.55
C SER A 190 13.62 -15.74 6.13
N GLU A 191 13.44 -14.41 6.21
CA GLU A 191 14.40 -13.50 6.85
C GLU A 191 14.61 -13.81 8.34
N ILE A 192 13.61 -14.34 9.05
CA ILE A 192 13.72 -14.72 10.47
C ILE A 192 14.42 -16.08 10.61
N VAL A 193 14.18 -17.01 9.68
CA VAL A 193 14.83 -18.34 9.70
C VAL A 193 16.30 -18.27 9.33
N ASP A 194 16.69 -17.35 8.42
CA ASP A 194 18.08 -17.13 8.03
C ASP A 194 18.90 -16.36 9.11
N MET A 195 18.25 -15.85 10.16
CA MET A 195 18.87 -15.18 11.32
C MET A 195 19.02 -16.10 12.54
N LEU A 196 18.54 -17.35 12.50
CA LEU A 196 18.65 -18.37 13.57
C LEU A 196 19.70 -19.43 13.22
#